data_bb1bff4b21022c34abec889a47f4a9ef
#
_entry.id   bb1bff4b21022c34abec889a47f4a9ef
#
_cell.length_a   1.000
_cell.length_b   1.000
_cell.length_c   1.000
_cell.angle_alpha   90.00
_cell.angle_beta   90.00
_cell.angle_gamma   90.00
#
_symmetry.space_group_name_H-M   'P 1'
#
loop_
_entity.id
_entity.type
_entity.pdbx_description
1 polymer ?
#
loop_
_entity_poly.entity_id
_entity_poly.type
_entity_poly.pdbx_seq_one_letter_code
_entity_poly.pdbx_strand_id
1 'polypeptide(L)'
;SNAFSAIFDSNLTSIITGIILFNFGTGPIRGFATTLIIGILISFFTAVFLTRLVYEYFMNKDKWQNITFTTGLSKNLMQNVHFDFMGRAKTWLTAGAIAAVVCIGFLATRGLSKSIDFTGGRNFKVQFENEVEPEQIRELIADKFGDANVSVIAVGTDGKTVRISTNYRIQEEGNNVDSEIEAYLYEALKPVLTQDISLETFIDRDNYTGGSIISSQKVGPSIAEDITTSAIWSVVLALLAIGLYILIRFRNIAYSIGSIVALAFDTLIILGMYSIFWGILPFSLEIDQTFIGAVLTAIGYSIN
;
A
#
# COMPACT_ATOMS: atom_id res chain seq x y z
N SER A 1 -27.00 -20.26 11.90
CA SER A 1 -27.46 -18.90 12.20
C SER A 1 -26.84 -17.92 11.21
N ASN A 2 -27.60 -16.90 10.81
CA ASN A 2 -27.20 -15.95 9.76
C ASN A 2 -25.90 -15.19 10.09
N ALA A 3 -25.66 -14.89 11.37
CA ALA A 3 -24.44 -14.21 11.82
C ALA A 3 -23.15 -15.01 11.57
N PHE A 4 -23.17 -16.34 11.80
CA PHE A 4 -22.01 -17.17 11.51
C PHE A 4 -21.66 -17.16 10.03
N SER A 5 -22.67 -17.27 9.16
CA SER A 5 -22.45 -17.23 7.72
C SER A 5 -21.82 -15.90 7.27
N ALA A 6 -22.34 -14.77 7.77
CA ALA A 6 -21.77 -13.45 7.41
C ALA A 6 -20.33 -13.29 7.89
N ILE A 7 -20.01 -13.69 9.12
CA ILE A 7 -18.64 -13.64 9.65
C ILE A 7 -17.71 -14.58 8.85
N PHE A 8 -18.20 -15.76 8.48
CA PHE A 8 -17.42 -16.72 7.68
C PHE A 8 -17.14 -16.15 6.28
N ASP A 9 -18.17 -15.67 5.60
CA ASP A 9 -18.06 -15.13 4.24
C ASP A 9 -17.07 -13.94 4.19
N SER A 10 -17.19 -13.01 5.14
CA SER A 10 -16.30 -11.86 5.26
C SER A 10 -14.82 -12.25 5.47
N ASN A 11 -14.54 -13.17 6.38
CA ASN A 11 -13.18 -13.60 6.62
C ASN A 11 -12.63 -14.44 5.45
N LEU A 12 -13.47 -15.23 4.78
CA LEU A 12 -13.04 -16.07 3.67
C LEU A 12 -12.60 -15.25 2.46
N THR A 13 -13.30 -14.17 2.11
CA THR A 13 -12.90 -13.26 1.02
C THR A 13 -11.53 -12.64 1.29
N SER A 14 -11.29 -12.21 2.52
CA SER A 14 -10.00 -11.65 2.94
C SER A 14 -8.89 -12.71 2.95
N ILE A 15 -9.20 -13.97 3.29
CA ILE A 15 -8.23 -15.08 3.19
C ILE A 15 -7.88 -15.39 1.74
N ILE A 16 -8.86 -15.36 0.82
CA ILE A 16 -8.62 -15.59 -0.62
C ILE A 16 -7.61 -14.56 -1.15
N THR A 17 -7.80 -13.27 -0.84
CA THR A 17 -6.85 -12.23 -1.25
C THR A 17 -5.50 -12.39 -0.57
N GLY A 18 -5.47 -12.78 0.70
CA GLY A 18 -4.24 -13.10 1.42
C GLY A 18 -3.45 -14.25 0.79
N ILE A 19 -4.11 -15.33 0.36
CA ILE A 19 -3.47 -16.46 -0.32
C ILE A 19 -2.90 -16.03 -1.69
N ILE A 20 -3.63 -15.21 -2.45
CA ILE A 20 -3.15 -14.66 -3.71
C ILE A 20 -1.91 -13.80 -3.46
N LEU A 21 -1.98 -12.91 -2.48
CA LEU A 21 -0.85 -12.05 -2.09
C LEU A 21 0.37 -12.87 -1.63
N PHE A 22 0.16 -13.98 -0.93
CA PHE A 22 1.24 -14.89 -0.51
C PHE A 22 1.94 -15.55 -1.70
N ASN A 23 1.19 -15.94 -2.74
CA ASN A 23 1.74 -16.63 -3.91
C ASN A 23 2.44 -15.68 -4.88
N PHE A 24 1.89 -14.48 -5.08
CA PHE A 24 2.44 -13.49 -6.02
C PHE A 24 3.36 -12.47 -5.36
N GLY A 25 3.29 -12.31 -4.04
CA GLY A 25 4.18 -11.43 -3.29
C GLY A 25 5.59 -11.99 -3.18
N THR A 26 6.56 -11.10 -3.16
CA THR A 26 7.97 -11.42 -2.93
C THR A 26 8.44 -10.78 -1.61
N GLY A 27 9.48 -11.36 -0.99
CA GLY A 27 10.13 -10.79 0.19
C GLY A 27 9.16 -10.28 1.28
N PRO A 28 9.16 -8.97 1.57
CA PRO A 28 8.34 -8.36 2.63
C PRO A 28 6.84 -8.57 2.46
N ILE A 29 6.34 -8.60 1.22
CA ILE A 29 4.90 -8.80 0.94
C ILE A 29 4.45 -10.20 1.33
N ARG A 30 5.26 -11.21 1.08
CA ARG A 30 4.97 -12.58 1.51
C ARG A 30 4.88 -12.68 3.02
N GLY A 31 5.77 -11.97 3.74
CA GLY A 31 5.70 -11.86 5.19
C GLY A 31 4.41 -11.18 5.66
N PHE A 32 4.05 -10.06 5.04
CA PHE A 32 2.78 -9.37 5.31
C PHE A 32 1.56 -10.25 5.04
N ALA A 33 1.51 -10.96 3.90
CA ALA A 33 0.43 -11.87 3.56
C ALA A 33 0.28 -13.01 4.60
N THR A 34 1.40 -13.55 5.08
CA THR A 34 1.41 -14.56 6.13
C THR A 34 0.78 -14.04 7.42
N THR A 35 1.21 -12.87 7.89
CA THR A 35 0.66 -12.26 9.11
C THR A 35 -0.80 -11.87 8.94
N LEU A 36 -1.21 -11.39 7.76
CA LEU A 36 -2.60 -11.10 7.42
C LEU A 36 -3.49 -12.35 7.53
N ILE A 37 -3.10 -13.46 6.89
CA ILE A 37 -3.85 -14.72 6.94
C ILE A 37 -3.97 -15.23 8.37
N ILE A 38 -2.86 -15.25 9.13
CA ILE A 38 -2.87 -15.68 10.54
C ILE A 38 -3.77 -14.75 11.37
N GLY A 39 -3.67 -13.44 11.18
CA GLY A 39 -4.50 -12.45 11.88
C GLY A 39 -6.00 -12.66 11.62
N ILE A 40 -6.38 -12.89 10.36
CA ILE A 40 -7.78 -13.16 9.99
C ILE A 40 -8.28 -14.47 10.62
N LEU A 41 -7.48 -15.54 10.59
CA LEU A 41 -7.84 -16.83 11.21
C LEU A 41 -8.04 -16.68 12.72
N ILE A 42 -7.16 -15.95 13.40
CA ILE A 42 -7.28 -15.68 14.85
C ILE A 42 -8.52 -14.82 15.13
N SER A 43 -8.75 -13.78 14.34
CA SER A 43 -9.93 -12.90 14.46
C SER A 43 -11.22 -13.69 14.27
N PHE A 44 -11.27 -14.56 13.27
CA PHE A 44 -12.41 -15.44 13.04
C PHE A 44 -12.67 -16.39 14.22
N PHE A 45 -11.61 -17.03 14.72
CA PHE A 45 -11.69 -17.89 15.90
C PHE A 45 -12.22 -17.12 17.12
N THR A 46 -11.68 -15.94 17.38
CA THR A 46 -12.09 -15.08 18.49
C THR A 46 -13.54 -14.64 18.37
N ALA A 47 -13.94 -14.17 17.19
CA ALA A 47 -15.30 -13.69 16.94
C ALA A 47 -16.35 -14.80 17.08
N VAL A 48 -16.05 -16.01 16.63
CA VAL A 48 -17.02 -17.13 16.62
C VAL A 48 -17.00 -17.92 17.91
N PHE A 49 -15.80 -18.30 18.39
CA PHE A 49 -15.69 -19.24 19.52
C PHE A 49 -15.53 -18.51 20.84
N LEU A 50 -14.54 -17.63 20.99
CA LEU A 50 -14.28 -17.01 22.28
C LEU A 50 -15.40 -16.07 22.70
N THR A 51 -15.88 -15.24 21.80
CA THR A 51 -16.99 -14.32 22.09
C THR A 51 -18.23 -15.10 22.51
N ARG A 52 -18.60 -16.16 21.78
CA ARG A 52 -19.73 -17.01 22.12
C ARG A 52 -19.55 -17.67 23.49
N LEU A 53 -18.37 -18.20 23.79
CA LEU A 53 -18.06 -18.87 25.05
C LEU A 53 -18.19 -17.92 26.24
N VAL A 54 -17.71 -16.67 26.08
CA VAL A 54 -17.86 -15.62 27.11
C VAL A 54 -19.34 -15.30 27.34
N TYR A 55 -20.12 -15.09 26.27
CA TYR A 55 -21.57 -14.82 26.40
C TYR A 55 -22.30 -15.98 27.06
N GLU A 56 -22.09 -17.23 26.62
CA GLU A 56 -22.73 -18.43 27.21
C GLU A 56 -22.38 -18.57 28.68
N TYR A 57 -21.11 -18.34 29.09
CA TYR A 57 -20.69 -18.39 30.48
C TYR A 57 -21.42 -17.39 31.38
N PHE A 58 -21.55 -16.15 30.95
CA PHE A 58 -22.22 -15.12 31.74
C PHE A 58 -23.73 -15.25 31.72
N MET A 59 -24.33 -15.64 30.59
CA MET A 59 -25.77 -15.88 30.49
C MET A 59 -26.20 -17.06 31.36
N ASN A 60 -25.43 -18.14 31.42
CA ASN A 60 -25.70 -19.28 32.30
C ASN A 60 -25.61 -18.95 33.81
N LYS A 61 -24.97 -17.83 34.15
CA LYS A 61 -24.90 -17.29 35.52
C LYS A 61 -25.93 -16.19 35.80
N ASP A 62 -26.93 -16.05 34.96
CA ASP A 62 -27.96 -15.01 35.05
C ASP A 62 -27.46 -13.55 35.14
N LYS A 63 -26.20 -13.30 34.71
CA LYS A 63 -25.57 -11.97 34.85
C LYS A 63 -25.77 -11.03 33.70
N TRP A 64 -26.00 -11.53 32.48
CA TRP A 64 -26.05 -10.71 31.27
C TRP A 64 -27.39 -10.76 30.54
N GLN A 65 -28.48 -11.04 31.24
CA GLN A 65 -29.81 -11.17 30.62
C GLN A 65 -30.36 -9.84 30.06
N ASN A 66 -29.91 -8.68 30.58
CA ASN A 66 -30.38 -7.35 30.18
C ASN A 66 -29.25 -6.44 29.67
N ILE A 67 -28.30 -7.00 28.90
CA ILE A 67 -27.24 -6.17 28.31
C ILE A 67 -27.83 -5.29 27.21
N THR A 68 -27.64 -3.98 27.35
CA THR A 68 -27.88 -3.02 26.29
C THR A 68 -26.57 -2.70 25.57
N PHE A 69 -26.55 -2.87 24.25
CA PHE A 69 -25.39 -2.54 23.41
C PHE A 69 -25.35 -1.05 22.99
N THR A 70 -26.22 -0.24 23.56
CA THR A 70 -26.29 1.19 23.32
C THR A 70 -25.64 1.96 24.47
N THR A 71 -24.75 2.87 24.13
CA THR A 71 -24.19 3.87 25.06
C THR A 71 -25.02 5.16 25.01
N GLY A 72 -24.86 6.05 26.00
CA GLY A 72 -25.56 7.33 26.00
C GLY A 72 -25.32 8.17 24.73
N LEU A 73 -24.14 8.04 24.11
CA LEU A 73 -23.80 8.69 22.83
C LEU A 73 -24.44 7.99 21.62
N SER A 74 -24.52 6.67 21.62
CA SER A 74 -25.02 5.91 20.45
C SER A 74 -26.54 5.78 20.43
N LYS A 75 -27.23 5.97 21.58
CA LYS A 75 -28.67 5.76 21.72
C LYS A 75 -29.52 6.57 20.77
N ASN A 76 -29.11 7.81 20.48
CA ASN A 76 -29.83 8.74 19.61
C ASN A 76 -29.07 9.06 18.31
N LEU A 77 -27.87 8.48 18.12
CA LEU A 77 -27.09 8.67 16.92
C LEU A 77 -27.80 7.94 15.76
N MET A 78 -28.17 8.63 14.73
CA MET A 78 -28.83 8.11 13.53
C MET A 78 -30.32 7.73 13.68
N GLN A 79 -31.01 7.98 14.77
CA GLN A 79 -32.45 7.67 14.87
C GLN A 79 -33.33 8.44 13.86
N ASN A 80 -32.89 9.62 13.44
CA ASN A 80 -33.64 10.51 12.53
C ASN A 80 -32.98 10.64 11.14
N VAL A 81 -32.04 9.77 10.79
CA VAL A 81 -31.38 9.81 9.47
C VAL A 81 -32.19 8.95 8.49
N HIS A 82 -33.05 9.60 7.74
CA HIS A 82 -33.80 9.00 6.60
C HIS A 82 -33.11 9.38 5.29
N PHE A 83 -32.01 8.69 4.96
CA PHE A 83 -31.31 8.92 3.71
C PHE A 83 -31.82 7.93 2.65
N ASP A 84 -32.51 8.45 1.64
CA ASP A 84 -33.02 7.63 0.54
C ASP A 84 -31.93 7.35 -0.49
N PHE A 85 -31.14 6.32 -0.23
CA PHE A 85 -30.08 5.86 -1.13
C PHE A 85 -30.64 5.31 -2.44
N MET A 86 -31.74 4.55 -2.37
CA MET A 86 -32.30 3.88 -3.53
C MET A 86 -33.07 4.84 -4.46
N GLY A 87 -33.79 5.80 -3.89
CA GLY A 87 -34.46 6.83 -4.69
C GLY A 87 -33.49 7.74 -5.43
N ARG A 88 -32.26 7.87 -4.91
CA ARG A 88 -31.15 8.65 -5.55
C ARG A 88 -30.11 7.78 -6.24
N ALA A 89 -30.39 6.51 -6.54
CA ALA A 89 -29.44 5.60 -7.17
C ALA A 89 -28.84 6.14 -8.46
N LYS A 90 -29.63 6.79 -9.32
CA LYS A 90 -29.14 7.44 -10.55
C LYS A 90 -28.10 8.52 -10.28
N THR A 91 -28.30 9.33 -9.24
CA THR A 91 -27.36 10.40 -8.86
C THR A 91 -26.03 9.81 -8.39
N TRP A 92 -26.07 8.75 -7.55
CA TRP A 92 -24.86 8.08 -7.07
C TRP A 92 -24.10 7.37 -8.19
N LEU A 93 -24.82 6.68 -9.09
CA LEU A 93 -24.21 6.06 -10.27
C LEU A 93 -23.56 7.09 -11.20
N THR A 94 -24.24 8.24 -11.41
CA THR A 94 -23.66 9.32 -12.22
C THR A 94 -22.42 9.93 -11.56
N ALA A 95 -22.46 10.17 -10.25
CA ALA A 95 -21.30 10.67 -9.51
C ALA A 95 -20.12 9.68 -9.56
N GLY A 96 -20.39 8.39 -9.38
CA GLY A 96 -19.39 7.33 -9.52
C GLY A 96 -18.80 7.27 -10.93
N ALA A 97 -19.64 7.36 -11.97
CA ALA A 97 -19.17 7.37 -13.35
C ALA A 97 -18.29 8.59 -13.64
N ILE A 98 -18.65 9.77 -13.15
CA ILE A 98 -17.81 10.98 -13.27
C ILE A 98 -16.48 10.78 -12.56
N ALA A 99 -16.48 10.25 -11.33
CA ALA A 99 -15.28 9.95 -10.58
C ALA A 99 -14.37 8.97 -11.34
N ALA A 100 -14.94 7.91 -11.91
CA ALA A 100 -14.19 6.95 -12.73
C ALA A 100 -13.56 7.61 -13.96
N VAL A 101 -14.31 8.45 -14.70
CA VAL A 101 -13.79 9.16 -15.87
C VAL A 101 -12.65 10.11 -15.48
N VAL A 102 -12.78 10.83 -14.37
CA VAL A 102 -11.72 11.71 -13.85
C VAL A 102 -10.49 10.89 -13.50
N CYS A 103 -10.64 9.79 -12.76
CA CYS A 103 -9.53 8.91 -12.41
C CYS A 103 -8.83 8.34 -13.66
N ILE A 104 -9.57 7.85 -14.65
CA ILE A 104 -9.02 7.36 -15.92
C ILE A 104 -8.28 8.48 -16.65
N GLY A 105 -8.84 9.68 -16.69
CA GLY A 105 -8.22 10.84 -17.32
C GLY A 105 -6.87 11.17 -16.68
N PHE A 106 -6.77 11.22 -15.36
CA PHE A 106 -5.51 11.46 -14.66
C PHE A 106 -4.52 10.31 -14.82
N LEU A 107 -4.98 9.07 -14.77
CA LEU A 107 -4.12 7.90 -15.02
C LEU A 107 -3.53 7.92 -16.44
N ALA A 108 -4.31 8.35 -17.44
CA ALA A 108 -3.86 8.41 -18.82
C ALA A 108 -2.91 9.60 -19.10
N THR A 109 -3.13 10.76 -18.47
CA THR A 109 -2.36 11.97 -18.72
C THR A 109 -1.15 12.12 -17.81
N ARG A 110 -1.29 11.83 -16.54
CA ARG A 110 -0.27 12.02 -15.52
C ARG A 110 0.43 10.72 -15.10
N GLY A 111 -0.25 9.58 -15.26
CA GLY A 111 0.26 8.28 -14.88
C GLY A 111 0.36 8.09 -13.36
N LEU A 112 1.21 7.16 -12.95
CA LEU A 112 1.49 6.81 -11.56
C LEU A 112 2.97 7.03 -11.26
N SER A 113 3.30 7.55 -10.09
CA SER A 113 4.66 7.60 -9.60
C SER A 113 5.09 6.19 -9.15
N LYS A 114 6.02 5.58 -9.87
CA LYS A 114 6.48 4.22 -9.64
C LYS A 114 7.77 4.22 -8.86
N SER A 115 7.87 3.38 -7.82
CA SER A 115 9.12 3.12 -7.12
C SER A 115 10.09 2.26 -7.96
N ILE A 116 11.29 2.07 -7.48
CA ILE A 116 12.28 1.18 -8.11
C ILE A 116 11.83 -0.27 -8.17
N ASP A 117 10.85 -0.68 -7.37
CA ASP A 117 10.28 -2.03 -7.43
C ASP A 117 9.65 -2.33 -8.79
N PHE A 118 9.12 -1.30 -9.46
CA PHE A 118 8.48 -1.40 -10.77
C PHE A 118 9.30 -0.88 -11.95
N THR A 119 10.29 -0.02 -11.68
CA THR A 119 11.13 0.59 -12.73
C THR A 119 12.52 -0.01 -12.80
N GLY A 120 12.93 -0.71 -11.78
CA GLY A 120 14.34 -0.99 -11.52
C GLY A 120 15.08 0.26 -11.05
N GLY A 121 16.13 0.09 -10.29
CA GLY A 121 16.93 1.20 -9.79
C GLY A 121 17.63 0.91 -8.48
N ARG A 122 18.20 1.96 -7.91
CA ARG A 122 18.79 1.97 -6.57
C ARG A 122 18.10 3.01 -5.71
N ASN A 123 17.84 2.65 -4.46
CA ASN A 123 17.38 3.55 -3.41
C ASN A 123 18.48 3.70 -2.38
N PHE A 124 18.84 4.93 -2.09
CA PHE A 124 19.69 5.29 -0.99
C PHE A 124 18.87 6.08 0.02
N LYS A 125 18.82 5.61 1.25
CA LYS A 125 18.25 6.36 2.35
C LYS A 125 19.39 7.08 3.05
N VAL A 126 19.42 8.40 2.96
CA VAL A 126 20.48 9.24 3.53
C VAL A 126 19.90 10.04 4.68
N GLN A 127 20.57 10.01 5.81
CA GLN A 127 20.24 10.82 6.97
C GLN A 127 21.25 11.97 7.06
N PHE A 128 20.75 13.18 7.26
CA PHE A 128 21.54 14.40 7.44
C PHE A 128 21.49 14.86 8.90
N GLU A 129 22.47 15.67 9.30
CA GLU A 129 22.48 16.27 10.63
C GLU A 129 21.45 17.41 10.75
N ASN A 130 21.31 18.19 9.69
CA ASN A 130 20.37 19.30 9.59
C ASN A 130 19.16 18.95 8.71
N GLU A 131 18.09 19.71 8.82
CA GLU A 131 16.97 19.63 7.92
C GLU A 131 17.39 20.00 6.49
N VAL A 132 16.93 19.22 5.51
CA VAL A 132 17.26 19.41 4.09
C VAL A 132 15.97 19.44 3.25
N GLU A 133 15.96 20.27 2.21
CA GLU A 133 14.89 20.28 1.24
C GLU A 133 15.13 19.21 0.16
N PRO A 134 14.18 18.31 -0.10
CA PRO A 134 14.34 17.25 -1.11
C PRO A 134 14.68 17.80 -2.51
N GLU A 135 14.13 18.95 -2.87
CA GLU A 135 14.36 19.57 -4.18
C GLU A 135 15.82 20.03 -4.33
N GLN A 136 16.40 20.66 -3.29
CA GLN A 136 17.80 21.03 -3.26
C GLN A 136 18.72 19.81 -3.44
N ILE A 137 18.41 18.70 -2.74
CA ILE A 137 19.16 17.46 -2.88
C ILE A 137 19.02 16.89 -4.29
N ARG A 138 17.82 16.95 -4.88
CA ARG A 138 17.57 16.50 -6.24
C ARG A 138 18.40 17.26 -7.27
N GLU A 139 18.50 18.57 -7.17
CA GLU A 139 19.29 19.42 -8.06
C GLU A 139 20.78 19.07 -7.97
N LEU A 140 21.32 18.94 -6.76
CA LEU A 140 22.74 18.60 -6.55
C LEU A 140 23.10 17.23 -7.17
N ILE A 141 22.18 16.27 -7.10
CA ILE A 141 22.41 14.93 -7.62
C ILE A 141 22.21 14.88 -9.13
N ALA A 142 21.16 15.55 -9.66
CA ALA A 142 20.87 15.56 -11.10
C ALA A 142 22.06 16.06 -11.93
N ASP A 143 22.77 17.05 -11.43
CA ASP A 143 23.95 17.61 -12.09
C ASP A 143 25.09 16.57 -12.28
N LYS A 144 25.18 15.60 -11.37
CA LYS A 144 26.20 14.53 -11.40
C LYS A 144 25.77 13.27 -12.14
N PHE A 145 24.47 12.94 -12.10
CA PHE A 145 23.94 11.70 -12.70
C PHE A 145 23.40 11.90 -14.14
N GLY A 146 23.45 13.12 -14.67
CA GLY A 146 23.08 13.44 -16.06
C GLY A 146 21.64 13.08 -16.38
N ASP A 147 21.41 12.33 -17.48
CA ASP A 147 20.06 11.98 -17.97
C ASP A 147 19.35 10.88 -17.14
N ALA A 148 19.93 10.44 -16.03
CA ALA A 148 19.31 9.43 -15.18
C ALA A 148 18.09 10.02 -14.44
N ASN A 149 17.02 9.23 -14.30
CA ASN A 149 15.90 9.61 -13.46
C ASN A 149 16.35 9.63 -12.00
N VAL A 150 16.25 10.79 -11.37
CA VAL A 150 16.52 10.99 -9.96
C VAL A 150 15.24 11.47 -9.27
N SER A 151 14.80 10.72 -8.28
CA SER A 151 13.70 11.10 -7.41
C SER A 151 14.22 11.23 -5.97
N VAL A 152 13.90 12.33 -5.33
CA VAL A 152 14.27 12.58 -3.93
C VAL A 152 13.02 12.90 -3.14
N ILE A 153 12.78 12.16 -2.08
CA ILE A 153 11.62 12.33 -1.21
C ILE A 153 12.03 12.34 0.26
N ALA A 154 11.38 13.20 1.05
CA ALA A 154 11.55 13.19 2.48
C ALA A 154 11.00 11.89 3.10
N VAL A 155 11.69 11.37 4.10
CA VAL A 155 11.30 10.17 4.86
C VAL A 155 11.25 10.55 6.34
N GLY A 156 10.09 10.34 6.95
CA GLY A 156 9.86 10.77 8.33
C GLY A 156 9.34 12.21 8.40
N THR A 157 9.25 12.72 9.61
CA THR A 157 8.70 14.06 9.91
C THR A 157 9.76 15.04 10.42
N ASP A 158 11.01 14.58 10.52
CA ASP A 158 12.13 15.34 11.06
C ASP A 158 12.85 16.22 10.01
N GLY A 159 12.51 16.07 8.72
CA GLY A 159 13.15 16.78 7.62
C GLY A 159 14.63 16.43 7.41
N LYS A 160 15.17 15.48 8.15
CA LYS A 160 16.60 15.12 8.13
C LYS A 160 16.92 13.90 7.30
N THR A 161 15.91 13.13 6.93
CA THR A 161 16.11 11.88 6.18
C THR A 161 15.46 12.01 4.82
N VAL A 162 16.20 11.67 3.77
CA VAL A 162 15.68 11.59 2.41
C VAL A 162 15.93 10.22 1.80
N ARG A 163 15.03 9.80 0.93
CA ARG A 163 15.22 8.66 0.05
C ARG A 163 15.55 9.18 -1.35
N ILE A 164 16.68 8.77 -1.86
CA ILE A 164 17.19 9.09 -3.19
C ILE A 164 17.04 7.85 -4.05
N SER A 165 16.24 7.93 -5.10
CA SER A 165 15.99 6.84 -6.05
C SER A 165 16.60 7.20 -7.39
N THR A 166 17.36 6.30 -8.00
CA THR A 166 17.96 6.52 -9.33
C THR A 166 18.06 5.23 -10.12
N ASN A 167 17.91 5.34 -11.44
CA ASN A 167 18.18 4.24 -12.38
C ASN A 167 19.57 4.34 -13.04
N TYR A 168 20.45 5.21 -12.52
CA TYR A 168 21.78 5.42 -13.06
C TYR A 168 22.58 4.11 -13.13
N ARG A 169 23.11 3.80 -14.31
CA ARG A 169 23.91 2.58 -14.59
C ARG A 169 23.28 1.27 -14.05
N ILE A 170 21.94 1.17 -14.08
CA ILE A 170 21.24 0.01 -13.52
C ILE A 170 21.46 -1.27 -14.35
N GLN A 171 21.83 -1.14 -15.62
CA GLN A 171 22.15 -2.25 -16.51
C GLN A 171 23.54 -2.85 -16.25
N GLU A 172 24.38 -2.12 -15.53
CA GLU A 172 25.74 -2.58 -15.24
C GLU A 172 25.75 -3.44 -13.98
N GLU A 173 26.30 -4.66 -14.11
CA GLU A 173 26.48 -5.58 -13.01
C GLU A 173 27.94 -5.55 -12.56
N GLY A 174 28.18 -5.38 -11.26
CA GLY A 174 29.50 -5.42 -10.65
C GLY A 174 29.52 -4.76 -9.28
N ASN A 175 30.28 -5.31 -8.36
CA ASN A 175 30.43 -4.75 -7.01
C ASN A 175 31.09 -3.36 -7.02
N ASN A 176 31.91 -3.08 -8.03
CA ASN A 176 32.59 -1.78 -8.15
C ASN A 176 31.64 -0.66 -8.55
N VAL A 177 30.58 -0.97 -9.33
CA VAL A 177 29.61 0.02 -9.80
C VAL A 177 28.83 0.62 -8.63
N ASP A 178 28.44 -0.19 -7.66
CA ASP A 178 27.67 0.27 -6.51
C ASP A 178 28.55 1.21 -5.64
N SER A 179 29.82 0.85 -5.42
CA SER A 179 30.78 1.71 -4.69
C SER A 179 31.09 3.03 -5.43
N GLU A 180 31.18 2.99 -6.77
CA GLU A 180 31.35 4.21 -7.57
C GLU A 180 30.15 5.12 -7.45
N ILE A 181 28.92 4.58 -7.47
CA ILE A 181 27.68 5.36 -7.33
C ILE A 181 27.59 5.97 -5.93
N GLU A 182 27.95 5.23 -4.88
CA GLU A 182 28.02 5.77 -3.51
C GLU A 182 29.05 6.91 -3.42
N ALA A 183 30.20 6.80 -4.09
CA ALA A 183 31.19 7.86 -4.16
C ALA A 183 30.69 9.10 -4.94
N TYR A 184 29.99 8.90 -6.07
CA TYR A 184 29.35 10.00 -6.79
C TYR A 184 28.26 10.70 -5.96
N LEU A 185 27.49 9.93 -5.19
CA LEU A 185 26.49 10.45 -4.29
C LEU A 185 27.12 11.28 -3.17
N TYR A 186 28.22 10.81 -2.59
CA TYR A 186 28.99 11.55 -1.61
C TYR A 186 29.49 12.89 -2.16
N GLU A 187 30.11 12.88 -3.35
CA GLU A 187 30.62 14.09 -4.01
C GLU A 187 29.48 15.10 -4.33
N ALA A 188 28.32 14.61 -4.76
CA ALA A 188 27.15 15.46 -5.02
C ALA A 188 26.59 16.08 -3.74
N LEU A 189 26.57 15.35 -2.64
CA LEU A 189 25.98 15.78 -1.38
C LEU A 189 26.95 16.54 -0.47
N LYS A 190 28.24 16.58 -0.81
CA LYS A 190 29.27 17.28 -0.03
C LYS A 190 28.91 18.68 0.43
N PRO A 191 28.20 19.54 -0.36
CA PRO A 191 27.80 20.88 0.06
C PRO A 191 26.79 20.91 1.23
N VAL A 192 26.05 19.84 1.45
CA VAL A 192 24.99 19.72 2.47
C VAL A 192 25.36 18.78 3.61
N LEU A 193 26.47 18.06 3.47
CA LEU A 193 27.04 17.25 4.54
C LEU A 193 27.73 18.14 5.57
N THR A 194 27.78 17.69 6.81
CA THR A 194 28.56 18.36 7.85
C THR A 194 30.05 18.35 7.47
N GLN A 195 30.78 19.43 7.76
CA GLN A 195 32.20 19.54 7.48
C GLN A 195 32.96 18.35 8.11
N ASP A 196 33.88 17.75 7.35
CA ASP A 196 34.80 16.68 7.74
C ASP A 196 34.27 15.24 7.77
N ILE A 197 33.09 14.94 7.16
CA ILE A 197 32.71 13.55 6.94
C ILE A 197 33.53 12.94 5.81
N SER A 198 34.25 11.83 6.09
CA SER A 198 34.92 11.07 5.05
C SER A 198 33.97 10.20 4.24
N LEU A 199 34.40 9.79 3.03
CA LEU A 199 33.62 8.82 2.23
C LEU A 199 33.34 7.52 3.02
N GLU A 200 34.31 7.04 3.78
CA GLU A 200 34.18 5.84 4.61
C GLU A 200 33.08 6.00 5.66
N THR A 201 33.03 7.17 6.33
CA THR A 201 31.97 7.48 7.31
C THR A 201 30.60 7.65 6.64
N PHE A 202 30.56 8.23 5.44
CA PHE A 202 29.30 8.40 4.70
C PHE A 202 28.70 7.07 4.26
N ILE A 203 29.51 6.08 3.92
CA ILE A 203 29.09 4.75 3.48
C ILE A 203 28.84 3.81 4.68
N ASP A 204 29.41 4.12 5.85
CA ASP A 204 29.25 3.30 7.06
C ASP A 204 27.81 3.34 7.55
N ARG A 205 27.13 2.22 7.40
CA ARG A 205 25.69 2.06 7.73
C ARG A 205 25.45 1.88 9.22
N ASP A 206 26.49 1.64 10.00
CA ASP A 206 26.39 1.42 11.44
C ASP A 206 26.69 2.70 12.25
N ASN A 207 27.26 3.72 11.59
CA ASN A 207 27.66 4.96 12.21
C ASN A 207 26.88 6.16 11.62
N TYR A 208 25.82 6.56 12.28
CA TYR A 208 24.88 7.61 11.82
C TYR A 208 25.32 9.04 12.13
N THR A 209 26.60 9.35 12.14
CA THR A 209 27.09 10.69 12.46
C THR A 209 27.10 11.61 11.24
N GLY A 210 26.33 12.70 11.31
CA GLY A 210 26.49 13.92 10.53
C GLY A 210 26.15 13.90 9.04
N GLY A 211 25.68 12.79 8.53
CA GLY A 211 25.32 12.57 7.13
C GLY A 211 25.86 11.25 6.63
N SER A 212 25.00 10.22 6.57
CA SER A 212 25.40 8.88 6.13
C SER A 212 24.28 8.17 5.39
N ILE A 213 24.68 7.19 4.57
CA ILE A 213 23.76 6.24 3.94
C ILE A 213 23.34 5.22 5.01
N ILE A 214 22.10 5.33 5.49
CA ILE A 214 21.55 4.39 6.48
C ILE A 214 20.99 3.11 5.86
N SER A 215 20.67 3.14 4.56
CA SER A 215 20.16 1.97 3.83
C SER A 215 20.41 2.14 2.34
N SER A 216 20.80 1.07 1.68
CA SER A 216 20.90 0.97 0.22
C SER A 216 20.16 -0.25 -0.27
N GLN A 217 19.36 -0.10 -1.33
CA GLN A 217 18.59 -1.17 -1.95
C GLN A 217 18.71 -1.08 -3.46
N LYS A 218 18.90 -2.22 -4.12
CA LYS A 218 18.98 -2.34 -5.57
C LYS A 218 17.91 -3.32 -6.06
N VAL A 219 17.19 -2.92 -7.10
CA VAL A 219 16.27 -3.79 -7.83
C VAL A 219 16.68 -3.82 -9.29
N GLY A 220 17.08 -5.00 -9.77
CA GLY A 220 17.45 -5.16 -11.19
C GLY A 220 16.24 -5.05 -12.11
N PRO A 221 16.42 -4.69 -13.40
CA PRO A 221 15.32 -4.50 -14.35
C PRO A 221 14.45 -5.74 -14.53
N SER A 222 15.04 -6.94 -14.61
CA SER A 222 14.30 -8.20 -14.75
C SER A 222 13.43 -8.48 -13.51
N ILE A 223 13.95 -8.20 -12.31
CA ILE A 223 13.18 -8.36 -11.07
C ILE A 223 12.01 -7.37 -11.04
N ALA A 224 12.22 -6.13 -11.47
CA ALA A 224 11.16 -5.12 -11.55
C ALA A 224 10.06 -5.51 -12.55
N GLU A 225 10.41 -6.11 -13.68
CA GLU A 225 9.47 -6.66 -14.66
C GLU A 225 8.66 -7.82 -14.08
N ASP A 226 9.30 -8.75 -13.39
CA ASP A 226 8.64 -9.87 -12.71
C ASP A 226 7.68 -9.37 -11.63
N ILE A 227 8.08 -8.38 -10.83
CA ILE A 227 7.23 -7.75 -9.81
C ILE A 227 6.01 -7.08 -10.47
N THR A 228 6.22 -6.33 -11.55
CA THR A 228 5.15 -5.64 -12.29
C THR A 228 4.13 -6.65 -12.82
N THR A 229 4.61 -7.69 -13.48
CA THR A 229 3.77 -8.76 -14.04
C THR A 229 2.99 -9.48 -12.94
N SER A 230 3.66 -9.84 -11.86
CA SER A 230 3.04 -10.49 -10.70
C SER A 230 2.00 -9.60 -10.03
N ALA A 231 2.23 -8.28 -9.92
CA ALA A 231 1.30 -7.32 -9.37
C ALA A 231 -0.01 -7.25 -10.19
N ILE A 232 0.11 -7.16 -11.52
CA ILE A 232 -1.06 -7.13 -12.42
C ILE A 232 -1.87 -8.42 -12.29
N TRP A 233 -1.21 -9.57 -12.40
CA TRP A 233 -1.89 -10.85 -12.29
C TRP A 233 -2.52 -11.08 -10.91
N SER A 234 -1.89 -10.64 -9.83
CA SER A 234 -2.46 -10.78 -8.50
C SER A 234 -3.79 -10.04 -8.34
N VAL A 235 -3.89 -8.81 -8.87
CA VAL A 235 -5.14 -8.04 -8.85
C VAL A 235 -6.22 -8.72 -9.71
N VAL A 236 -5.88 -9.11 -10.94
CA VAL A 236 -6.82 -9.80 -11.84
C VAL A 236 -7.34 -11.10 -11.22
N LEU A 237 -6.45 -11.91 -10.68
CA LEU A 237 -6.82 -13.17 -10.05
C LEU A 237 -7.63 -12.97 -8.78
N ALA A 238 -7.37 -11.91 -8.00
CA ALA A 238 -8.17 -11.58 -6.83
C ALA A 238 -9.61 -11.24 -7.21
N LEU A 239 -9.80 -10.39 -8.23
CA LEU A 239 -11.12 -10.04 -8.72
C LEU A 239 -11.89 -11.28 -9.24
N LEU A 240 -11.23 -12.13 -10.01
CA LEU A 240 -11.82 -13.35 -10.54
C LEU A 240 -12.15 -14.37 -9.45
N ALA A 241 -11.25 -14.59 -8.49
CA ALA A 241 -11.44 -15.54 -7.40
C ALA A 241 -12.59 -15.12 -6.48
N ILE A 242 -12.68 -13.83 -6.15
CA ILE A 242 -13.79 -13.30 -5.36
C ILE A 242 -15.09 -13.38 -6.16
N GLY A 243 -15.09 -13.00 -7.44
CA GLY A 243 -16.26 -13.11 -8.30
C GLY A 243 -16.77 -14.56 -8.40
N LEU A 244 -15.86 -15.53 -8.54
CA LEU A 244 -16.18 -16.96 -8.54
C LEU A 244 -16.74 -17.40 -7.17
N TYR A 245 -16.13 -16.96 -6.08
CA TYR A 245 -16.64 -17.23 -4.74
C TYR A 245 -18.07 -16.73 -4.57
N ILE A 246 -18.36 -15.49 -4.95
CA ILE A 246 -19.72 -14.90 -4.91
C ILE A 246 -20.69 -15.69 -5.78
N LEU A 247 -20.26 -16.11 -6.96
CA LEU A 247 -21.09 -16.93 -7.86
C LEU A 247 -21.50 -18.27 -7.20
N ILE A 248 -20.54 -18.96 -6.59
CA ILE A 248 -20.80 -20.24 -5.91
C ILE A 248 -21.68 -20.03 -4.68
N ARG A 249 -21.41 -18.97 -3.91
CA ARG A 249 -22.04 -18.68 -2.63
C ARG A 249 -23.50 -18.26 -2.79
N PHE A 250 -23.78 -17.36 -3.73
CA PHE A 250 -25.11 -16.80 -3.96
C PHE A 250 -25.85 -17.44 -5.13
N ARG A 251 -25.16 -18.24 -5.95
CA ARG A 251 -25.72 -18.90 -7.14
C ARG A 251 -26.46 -17.94 -8.10
N ASN A 252 -25.99 -16.71 -8.17
CA ASN A 252 -26.55 -15.65 -9.00
C ASN A 252 -25.45 -14.91 -9.74
N ILE A 253 -25.49 -14.98 -11.07
CA ILE A 253 -24.49 -14.36 -11.95
C ILE A 253 -24.49 -12.84 -11.82
N ALA A 254 -25.66 -12.22 -11.62
CA ALA A 254 -25.77 -10.78 -11.50
C ALA A 254 -25.00 -10.26 -10.26
N TYR A 255 -25.06 -10.97 -9.14
CA TYR A 255 -24.29 -10.61 -7.94
C TYR A 255 -22.77 -10.78 -8.17
N SER A 256 -22.36 -11.84 -8.86
CA SER A 256 -20.94 -12.05 -9.18
C SER A 256 -20.39 -10.96 -10.10
N ILE A 257 -21.09 -10.64 -11.17
CA ILE A 257 -20.69 -9.55 -12.08
C ILE A 257 -20.69 -8.22 -11.36
N GLY A 258 -21.75 -7.94 -10.58
CA GLY A 258 -21.85 -6.70 -9.80
C GLY A 258 -20.70 -6.53 -8.82
N SER A 259 -20.28 -7.58 -8.12
CA SER A 259 -19.15 -7.54 -7.19
C SER A 259 -17.82 -7.32 -7.92
N ILE A 260 -17.57 -7.99 -9.05
CA ILE A 260 -16.35 -7.76 -9.85
C ILE A 260 -16.28 -6.30 -10.32
N VAL A 261 -17.39 -5.76 -10.82
CA VAL A 261 -17.45 -4.36 -11.28
C VAL A 261 -17.22 -3.38 -10.12
N ALA A 262 -17.81 -3.64 -8.96
CA ALA A 262 -17.63 -2.81 -7.77
C ALA A 262 -16.17 -2.82 -7.31
N LEU A 263 -15.55 -3.99 -7.19
CA LEU A 263 -14.15 -4.13 -6.78
C LEU A 263 -13.17 -3.53 -7.80
N ALA A 264 -13.47 -3.66 -9.09
CA ALA A 264 -12.68 -3.02 -10.14
C ALA A 264 -12.81 -1.49 -10.07
N PHE A 265 -14.01 -0.98 -9.75
CA PHE A 265 -14.23 0.44 -9.53
C PHE A 265 -13.46 0.94 -8.30
N ASP A 266 -13.49 0.24 -7.17
CA ASP A 266 -12.72 0.60 -5.97
C ASP A 266 -11.23 0.64 -6.27
N THR A 267 -10.71 -0.36 -6.98
CA THR A 267 -9.31 -0.42 -7.43
C THR A 267 -8.97 0.79 -8.31
N LEU A 268 -9.85 1.12 -9.26
CA LEU A 268 -9.68 2.28 -10.14
C LEU A 268 -9.66 3.60 -9.34
N ILE A 269 -10.53 3.74 -8.36
CA ILE A 269 -10.54 4.95 -7.51
C ILE A 269 -9.26 5.06 -6.70
N ILE A 270 -8.78 3.97 -6.10
CA ILE A 270 -7.50 3.97 -5.35
C ILE A 270 -6.35 4.42 -6.26
N LEU A 271 -6.20 3.79 -7.42
CA LEU A 271 -5.16 4.16 -8.40
C LEU A 271 -5.32 5.61 -8.90
N GLY A 272 -6.55 6.02 -9.16
CA GLY A 272 -6.86 7.39 -9.59
C GLY A 272 -6.50 8.43 -8.54
N MET A 273 -6.79 8.17 -7.27
CA MET A 273 -6.40 9.06 -6.16
C MET A 273 -4.87 9.20 -6.08
N TYR A 274 -4.13 8.10 -6.21
CA TYR A 274 -2.66 8.15 -6.26
C TYR A 274 -2.18 8.99 -7.46
N SER A 275 -2.78 8.82 -8.64
CA SER A 275 -2.45 9.60 -9.83
C SER A 275 -2.76 11.10 -9.69
N ILE A 276 -3.86 11.46 -9.02
CA ILE A 276 -4.28 12.85 -8.82
C ILE A 276 -3.35 13.56 -7.84
N PHE A 277 -3.05 12.92 -6.71
CA PHE A 277 -2.44 13.58 -5.57
C PHE A 277 -0.91 13.45 -5.47
N TRP A 278 -0.26 12.57 -6.25
CA TRP A 278 1.19 12.48 -6.19
C TRP A 278 1.85 13.82 -6.62
N GLY A 279 2.85 14.26 -5.86
CA GLY A 279 3.51 15.54 -6.06
C GLY A 279 2.70 16.77 -5.61
N ILE A 280 1.46 16.58 -5.10
CA ILE A 280 0.65 17.66 -4.51
C ILE A 280 0.72 17.59 -2.97
N LEU A 281 0.69 16.38 -2.42
CA LEU A 281 0.73 16.16 -0.99
C LEU A 281 2.18 16.21 -0.46
N PRO A 282 2.38 16.62 0.81
CA PRO A 282 3.71 16.74 1.41
C PRO A 282 4.37 15.38 1.73
N PHE A 283 3.77 14.27 1.31
CA PHE A 283 4.31 12.92 1.48
C PHE A 283 4.27 12.16 0.16
N SER A 284 5.13 11.14 0.06
CA SER A 284 5.24 10.34 -1.16
C SER A 284 4.02 9.45 -1.38
N LEU A 285 3.46 9.52 -2.58
CA LEU A 285 2.45 8.61 -3.11
C LEU A 285 3.05 7.73 -4.23
N GLU A 286 4.29 7.29 -4.05
CA GLU A 286 4.87 6.28 -4.95
C GLU A 286 4.21 4.93 -4.75
N ILE A 287 3.89 4.27 -5.86
CA ILE A 287 3.45 2.88 -5.81
C ILE A 287 4.66 1.96 -5.72
N ASP A 288 4.66 1.13 -4.71
CA ASP A 288 5.68 0.11 -4.44
C ASP A 288 5.00 -1.26 -4.27
N GLN A 289 5.77 -2.27 -3.94
CA GLN A 289 5.20 -3.60 -3.66
C GLN A 289 4.20 -3.56 -2.50
N THR A 290 4.42 -2.74 -1.47
CA THR A 290 3.52 -2.66 -0.30
C THR A 290 2.18 -2.06 -0.68
N PHE A 291 2.15 -1.13 -1.64
CA PHE A 291 0.93 -0.59 -2.22
C PHE A 291 0.06 -1.69 -2.87
N ILE A 292 0.67 -2.64 -3.60
CA ILE A 292 -0.08 -3.78 -4.17
C ILE A 292 -0.71 -4.63 -3.07
N GLY A 293 0.03 -4.86 -1.97
CA GLY A 293 -0.50 -5.50 -0.77
C GLY A 293 -1.71 -4.78 -0.18
N ALA A 294 -1.65 -3.45 -0.10
CA ALA A 294 -2.75 -2.62 0.38
C ALA A 294 -3.98 -2.68 -0.55
N VAL A 295 -3.79 -2.62 -1.88
CA VAL A 295 -4.87 -2.74 -2.87
C VAL A 295 -5.55 -4.11 -2.75
N LEU A 296 -4.79 -5.20 -2.70
CA LEU A 296 -5.36 -6.54 -2.55
C LEU A 296 -6.11 -6.70 -1.22
N THR A 297 -5.58 -6.12 -0.15
CA THR A 297 -6.26 -6.09 1.15
C THR A 297 -7.57 -5.30 1.06
N ALA A 298 -7.56 -4.13 0.42
CA ALA A 298 -8.75 -3.31 0.20
C ALA A 298 -9.81 -4.07 -0.62
N ILE A 299 -9.42 -4.77 -1.69
CA ILE A 299 -10.29 -5.64 -2.48
C ILE A 299 -10.95 -6.71 -1.58
N GLY A 300 -10.16 -7.37 -0.72
CA GLY A 300 -10.66 -8.41 0.19
C GLY A 300 -11.66 -7.90 1.22
N TYR A 301 -11.50 -6.66 1.68
CA TYR A 301 -12.40 -6.04 2.65
C TYR A 301 -13.60 -5.32 2.01
N SER A 302 -13.44 -4.77 0.81
CA SER A 302 -14.52 -3.98 0.16
C SER A 302 -15.75 -4.81 -0.19
N ILE A 303 -15.61 -6.11 -0.36
CA ILE A 303 -16.71 -7.02 -0.71
C ILE A 303 -17.59 -7.38 0.51
N ASN A 304 -17.16 -7.08 1.72
CA ASN A 304 -17.87 -7.38 2.97
C ASN A 304 -18.92 -6.31 3.32
#